data_da36fae285f7257eab9a9fca4b13ebc6
#
_entry.id   da36fae285f7257eab9a9fca4b13ebc6
#
_cell.length_a   1.000
_cell.length_b   1.000
_cell.length_c   1.000
_cell.angle_alpha   90.00
_cell.angle_beta   90.00
_cell.angle_gamma   90.00
#
_symmetry.space_group_name_H-M   'P 1'
#
loop_
_entity.id
_entity.type
_entity.pdbx_description
1 polymer ?
#
loop_
_entity_poly.entity_id
_entity_poly.type
_entity_poly.pdbx_seq_one_letter_code
_entity_poly.pdbx_strand_id
1 'polypeptide(L)'
;MVKFFALISSSIILVYFSLNLFIIAEEHDYQVIKVLDEVEIRTYDAMIYASYTPQNESDRSSSFKMIANYIFGGNAANEQISMTSPVVMKPYDNHEMAFIMPGHYSLNSLPKPNNSQIKISKIPSSTKAAIRYSGYSNVKIENKKKEELISVLRAHNISHENDFEVLVYNSPYKLFNRRNEVVVSVNLNNKVNHMSLKNEKLYVGGGCFWCVEAVFQDVIGVEKVVSGYSGGLIKNPTYEQVSSGRTKHAEVCEITYNPAAIELEQLLKIFFASHDPTTINKQGNDLGEHYRSIVFFSDSNQKKAVDNVIKELNVSVFDHKIVTQVQAFDVFYRAETYHQDYYENNKYAPYCSYVISPKVDKLKKELSQFYK
;
A
#
# COMPACT_ATOMS: atom_id res chain seq x y z
N MET A 1 -66.49 -12.14 -27.13
CA MET A 1 -65.47 -12.87 -26.29
C MET A 1 -64.15 -13.08 -26.98
N VAL A 2 -63.87 -12.65 -28.22
CA VAL A 2 -62.60 -12.86 -28.95
C VAL A 2 -61.63 -11.68 -28.87
N LYS A 3 -62.10 -10.48 -28.50
CA LYS A 3 -61.22 -9.28 -28.41
C LYS A 3 -60.45 -9.12 -27.07
N PHE A 4 -60.80 -9.91 -26.05
CA PHE A 4 -60.14 -9.81 -24.73
C PHE A 4 -58.89 -10.71 -24.62
N PHE A 5 -58.79 -11.78 -25.45
CA PHE A 5 -57.62 -12.66 -25.43
C PHE A 5 -56.39 -12.17 -26.19
N ALA A 6 -56.57 -11.25 -27.13
CA ALA A 6 -55.47 -10.70 -27.92
C ALA A 6 -54.63 -9.66 -27.15
N LEU A 7 -55.22 -8.94 -26.18
CA LEU A 7 -54.53 -7.92 -25.38
C LEU A 7 -53.66 -8.52 -24.26
N ILE A 8 -54.03 -9.70 -23.74
CA ILE A 8 -53.28 -10.37 -22.69
C ILE A 8 -52.03 -11.05 -23.25
N SER A 9 -52.08 -11.59 -24.48
CA SER A 9 -50.92 -12.20 -25.11
C SER A 9 -49.81 -11.19 -25.49
N SER A 10 -50.18 -9.97 -25.94
CA SER A 10 -49.23 -8.91 -26.25
C SER A 10 -48.49 -8.38 -25.01
N SER A 11 -49.20 -8.27 -23.87
CA SER A 11 -48.58 -7.77 -22.61
C SER A 11 -47.63 -8.80 -22.00
N ILE A 12 -47.93 -10.10 -22.13
CA ILE A 12 -47.05 -11.19 -21.63
C ILE A 12 -45.82 -11.30 -22.52
N ILE A 13 -45.91 -11.13 -23.83
CA ILE A 13 -44.77 -11.14 -24.74
C ILE A 13 -43.86 -9.93 -24.51
N LEU A 14 -44.41 -8.73 -24.23
CA LEU A 14 -43.62 -7.55 -23.89
C LEU A 14 -42.88 -7.71 -22.53
N VAL A 15 -43.52 -8.34 -21.55
CA VAL A 15 -42.86 -8.64 -20.25
C VAL A 15 -41.80 -9.73 -20.41
N TYR A 16 -42.04 -10.72 -21.28
CA TYR A 16 -41.04 -11.77 -21.57
C TYR A 16 -39.82 -11.22 -22.35
N PHE A 17 -40.02 -10.23 -23.23
CA PHE A 17 -38.93 -9.55 -23.96
C PHE A 17 -38.14 -8.56 -23.09
N SER A 18 -38.80 -7.93 -22.10
CA SER A 18 -38.12 -7.03 -21.15
C SER A 18 -37.35 -7.78 -20.06
N LEU A 19 -37.66 -9.07 -19.81
CA LEU A 19 -36.94 -9.90 -18.85
C LEU A 19 -35.67 -10.59 -19.43
N ASN A 20 -35.50 -10.62 -20.75
CA ASN A 20 -34.34 -11.23 -21.40
C ASN A 20 -33.23 -10.22 -21.78
N LEU A 21 -33.31 -8.97 -21.37
CA LEU A 21 -32.26 -7.96 -21.58
C LEU A 21 -31.36 -7.76 -20.37
N PHE A 22 -31.24 -8.75 -19.46
CA PHE A 22 -30.04 -8.85 -18.64
C PHE A 22 -28.94 -9.47 -19.51
N ILE A 23 -28.25 -8.65 -20.27
CA ILE A 23 -26.97 -9.04 -20.85
C ILE A 23 -26.10 -9.46 -19.66
N ILE A 24 -25.94 -10.79 -19.48
CA ILE A 24 -24.94 -11.32 -18.55
C ILE A 24 -23.62 -10.89 -19.16
N ALA A 25 -22.96 -9.93 -18.55
CA ALA A 25 -21.64 -9.51 -18.98
C ALA A 25 -20.72 -10.73 -18.94
N GLU A 26 -20.00 -11.00 -20.04
CA GLU A 26 -19.00 -12.05 -20.10
C GLU A 26 -18.01 -11.83 -18.96
N GLU A 27 -17.86 -12.82 -18.08
CA GLU A 27 -16.88 -12.78 -17.01
C GLU A 27 -15.54 -13.29 -17.55
N HIS A 28 -14.46 -12.58 -17.28
CA HIS A 28 -13.13 -13.01 -17.70
C HIS A 28 -12.68 -14.21 -16.87
N ASP A 29 -12.29 -15.28 -17.56
CA ASP A 29 -11.91 -16.55 -16.95
C ASP A 29 -10.52 -16.49 -16.30
N TYR A 30 -10.37 -17.27 -15.23
CA TYR A 30 -9.09 -17.51 -14.55
C TYR A 30 -9.07 -18.95 -14.02
N GLN A 31 -7.87 -19.47 -13.77
CA GLN A 31 -7.71 -20.76 -13.11
C GLN A 31 -7.18 -20.57 -11.69
N VAL A 32 -7.87 -21.11 -10.70
CA VAL A 32 -7.38 -21.15 -9.31
C VAL A 32 -6.33 -22.27 -9.21
N ILE A 33 -5.10 -21.90 -8.91
CA ILE A 33 -3.98 -22.84 -8.77
C ILE A 33 -3.63 -23.15 -7.33
N LYS A 34 -4.04 -22.29 -6.37
CA LYS A 34 -3.85 -22.50 -4.94
C LYS A 34 -4.84 -21.66 -4.15
N VAL A 35 -5.25 -22.16 -2.98
CA VAL A 35 -6.04 -21.40 -1.99
C VAL A 35 -5.24 -21.31 -0.71
N LEU A 36 -5.16 -20.12 -0.13
CA LEU A 36 -4.43 -19.79 1.08
C LEU A 36 -5.37 -18.97 1.98
N ASP A 37 -5.94 -19.61 2.99
CA ASP A 37 -6.97 -18.99 3.84
C ASP A 37 -8.11 -18.38 3.00
N GLU A 38 -8.27 -17.05 3.00
CA GLU A 38 -9.26 -16.32 2.19
C GLU A 38 -8.73 -15.84 0.84
N VAL A 39 -7.47 -16.17 0.50
CA VAL A 39 -6.79 -15.71 -0.71
C VAL A 39 -6.69 -16.83 -1.74
N GLU A 40 -7.08 -16.56 -2.96
CA GLU A 40 -6.86 -17.45 -4.10
C GLU A 40 -5.66 -16.98 -4.93
N ILE A 41 -4.76 -17.89 -5.24
CA ILE A 41 -3.73 -17.65 -6.25
C ILE A 41 -4.27 -18.15 -7.58
N ARG A 42 -4.29 -17.26 -8.57
CA ARG A 42 -4.95 -17.49 -9.86
C ARG A 42 -4.00 -17.19 -11.01
N THR A 43 -4.16 -17.94 -12.10
CA THR A 43 -3.56 -17.58 -13.40
C THR A 43 -4.62 -16.96 -14.28
N TYR A 44 -4.24 -15.91 -14.99
CA TYR A 44 -5.04 -15.23 -15.99
C TYR A 44 -4.34 -15.34 -17.35
N ASP A 45 -5.10 -15.63 -18.39
CA ASP A 45 -4.62 -15.57 -19.75
C ASP A 45 -4.37 -14.11 -20.17
N ALA A 46 -3.64 -13.96 -21.28
CA ALA A 46 -3.41 -12.64 -21.86
C ALA A 46 -4.73 -12.01 -22.29
N MET A 47 -4.94 -10.75 -21.93
CA MET A 47 -6.18 -10.00 -22.19
C MET A 47 -5.90 -8.64 -22.82
N ILE A 48 -6.92 -7.96 -23.29
CA ILE A 48 -6.82 -6.60 -23.81
C ILE A 48 -7.62 -5.67 -22.93
N TYR A 49 -6.99 -4.57 -22.52
CA TYR A 49 -7.66 -3.49 -21.78
C TYR A 49 -7.97 -2.32 -22.72
N ALA A 50 -9.16 -1.77 -22.55
CA ALA A 50 -9.47 -0.39 -22.92
C ALA A 50 -9.45 0.43 -21.62
N SER A 51 -8.49 1.33 -21.48
CA SER A 51 -8.27 2.06 -20.24
C SER A 51 -8.31 3.56 -20.40
N TYR A 52 -8.65 4.25 -19.30
CA TYR A 52 -8.66 5.69 -19.17
C TYR A 52 -8.04 6.10 -17.84
N THR A 53 -7.13 7.07 -17.88
CA THR A 53 -6.51 7.66 -16.69
C THR A 53 -7.07 9.07 -16.50
N PRO A 54 -7.81 9.37 -15.40
CA PRO A 54 -8.36 10.68 -15.15
C PRO A 54 -7.27 11.71 -14.82
N GLN A 55 -7.51 12.96 -15.18
CA GLN A 55 -6.59 14.05 -14.85
C GLN A 55 -6.70 14.49 -13.37
N ASN A 56 -7.84 14.22 -12.72
CA ASN A 56 -8.12 14.53 -11.32
C ASN A 56 -8.56 13.25 -10.59
N GLU A 57 -8.04 13.02 -9.40
CA GLU A 57 -8.17 11.78 -8.61
C GLU A 57 -9.61 11.36 -8.23
N SER A 58 -10.58 12.26 -8.29
CA SER A 58 -11.88 12.07 -7.62
C SER A 58 -13.02 11.51 -8.47
N ASP A 59 -12.84 11.28 -9.78
CA ASP A 59 -13.99 10.99 -10.64
C ASP A 59 -13.98 9.60 -11.29
N ARG A 60 -14.23 8.56 -10.45
CA ARG A 60 -14.46 7.19 -10.95
C ARG A 60 -15.65 7.09 -11.91
N SER A 61 -16.64 7.98 -11.77
CA SER A 61 -17.86 7.95 -12.60
C SER A 61 -17.61 8.52 -13.99
N SER A 62 -16.74 9.51 -14.13
CA SER A 62 -16.34 10.05 -15.43
C SER A 62 -15.46 9.06 -16.18
N SER A 63 -14.51 8.39 -15.50
CA SER A 63 -13.68 7.34 -16.09
C SER A 63 -14.52 6.21 -16.69
N PHE A 64 -15.53 5.76 -15.94
CA PHE A 64 -16.47 4.74 -16.42
C PHE A 64 -17.21 5.21 -17.70
N LYS A 65 -17.75 6.43 -17.69
CA LYS A 65 -18.49 6.99 -18.85
C LYS A 65 -17.61 7.11 -20.09
N MET A 66 -16.35 7.48 -19.93
CA MET A 66 -15.40 7.61 -21.05
C MET A 66 -15.19 6.26 -21.75
N ILE A 67 -14.92 5.20 -20.98
CA ILE A 67 -14.69 3.86 -21.55
C ILE A 67 -16.02 3.28 -22.06
N ALA A 68 -17.14 3.48 -21.34
CA ALA A 68 -18.45 3.05 -21.76
C ALA A 68 -18.84 3.67 -23.13
N ASN A 69 -18.56 4.94 -23.35
CA ASN A 69 -18.80 5.58 -24.63
C ASN A 69 -18.05 4.87 -25.77
N TYR A 70 -16.81 4.46 -25.54
CA TYR A 70 -16.01 3.70 -26.54
C TYR A 70 -16.70 2.38 -26.93
N ILE A 71 -17.14 1.58 -25.94
CA ILE A 71 -17.76 0.27 -26.21
C ILE A 71 -19.19 0.38 -26.76
N PHE A 72 -19.91 1.50 -26.53
CA PHE A 72 -21.25 1.74 -27.05
C PHE A 72 -21.28 2.51 -28.36
N GLY A 73 -20.24 2.40 -29.19
CA GLY A 73 -20.18 2.96 -30.53
C GLY A 73 -19.32 4.22 -30.69
N GLY A 74 -18.69 4.72 -29.62
CA GLY A 74 -17.76 5.84 -29.68
C GLY A 74 -16.39 5.47 -30.27
N ASN A 75 -16.38 4.67 -31.34
CA ASN A 75 -15.20 4.18 -32.04
C ASN A 75 -15.34 4.36 -33.57
N ALA A 76 -14.25 4.21 -34.28
CA ALA A 76 -14.16 4.50 -35.71
C ALA A 76 -15.10 3.65 -36.60
N ALA A 77 -15.57 2.50 -36.09
CA ALA A 77 -16.49 1.61 -36.79
C ALA A 77 -17.96 1.84 -36.39
N ASN A 78 -18.24 2.70 -35.40
CA ASN A 78 -19.54 2.82 -34.74
C ASN A 78 -20.08 1.45 -34.25
N GLU A 79 -19.19 0.55 -33.90
CA GLU A 79 -19.49 -0.81 -33.46
C GLU A 79 -19.81 -0.86 -31.98
N GLN A 80 -20.81 -1.65 -31.60
CA GLN A 80 -21.09 -1.95 -30.19
C GLN A 80 -20.25 -3.16 -29.75
N ILE A 81 -19.37 -2.94 -28.77
CA ILE A 81 -18.56 -3.97 -28.13
C ILE A 81 -19.29 -4.41 -26.86
N SER A 82 -19.43 -5.70 -26.66
CA SER A 82 -20.07 -6.25 -25.46
C SER A 82 -19.29 -5.86 -24.19
N MET A 83 -20.03 -5.45 -23.15
CA MET A 83 -19.43 -5.20 -21.85
C MET A 83 -19.04 -6.51 -21.17
N THR A 84 -17.85 -6.57 -20.61
CA THR A 84 -17.37 -7.69 -19.81
C THR A 84 -17.29 -7.33 -18.31
N SER A 85 -17.07 -8.30 -17.49
CA SER A 85 -16.74 -8.15 -16.07
C SER A 85 -15.47 -8.91 -15.72
N PRO A 86 -14.67 -8.45 -14.74
CA PRO A 86 -14.82 -7.25 -13.92
C PRO A 86 -14.38 -5.96 -14.60
N VAL A 87 -14.81 -4.83 -14.05
CA VAL A 87 -14.16 -3.54 -14.25
C VAL A 87 -12.90 -3.48 -13.37
N VAL A 88 -11.78 -3.13 -13.95
CA VAL A 88 -10.47 -3.03 -13.27
C VAL A 88 -10.22 -1.59 -12.85
N MET A 89 -9.84 -1.36 -11.61
CA MET A 89 -9.44 -0.06 -11.10
C MET A 89 -8.05 -0.15 -10.46
N LYS A 90 -7.20 0.86 -10.68
CA LYS A 90 -5.86 0.99 -10.07
C LYS A 90 -5.80 2.20 -9.14
N PRO A 91 -6.47 2.13 -7.96
CA PRO A 91 -6.59 3.28 -7.07
C PRO A 91 -5.28 3.68 -6.38
N TYR A 92 -4.27 2.82 -6.41
CA TYR A 92 -3.00 2.99 -5.69
C TYR A 92 -1.85 3.51 -6.59
N ASP A 93 -2.09 3.66 -7.88
CA ASP A 93 -1.10 4.17 -8.84
C ASP A 93 -1.59 5.49 -9.44
N ASN A 94 -2.23 5.45 -10.58
CA ASN A 94 -2.61 6.62 -11.37
C ASN A 94 -4.13 6.79 -11.51
N HIS A 95 -4.92 6.08 -10.68
CA HIS A 95 -6.39 6.04 -10.73
C HIS A 95 -6.96 5.56 -12.08
N GLU A 96 -6.16 4.82 -12.85
CA GLU A 96 -6.58 4.22 -14.11
C GLU A 96 -7.79 3.30 -13.89
N MET A 97 -8.77 3.39 -14.78
CA MET A 97 -9.85 2.43 -14.92
C MET A 97 -9.72 1.72 -16.26
N ALA A 98 -9.99 0.42 -16.29
CA ALA A 98 -9.97 -0.37 -17.52
C ALA A 98 -11.16 -1.30 -17.62
N PHE A 99 -11.65 -1.50 -18.85
CA PHE A 99 -12.55 -2.59 -19.21
C PHE A 99 -11.75 -3.67 -19.93
N ILE A 100 -12.00 -4.92 -19.58
CA ILE A 100 -11.44 -6.06 -20.29
C ILE A 100 -12.22 -6.20 -21.61
N MET A 101 -11.55 -6.32 -22.73
CA MET A 101 -12.23 -6.53 -24.00
C MET A 101 -12.62 -7.99 -24.18
N PRO A 102 -13.77 -8.28 -24.84
CA PRO A 102 -14.21 -9.66 -25.10
C PRO A 102 -13.13 -10.51 -25.75
N GLY A 103 -13.04 -11.80 -25.37
CA GLY A 103 -11.93 -12.68 -25.74
C GLY A 103 -11.77 -12.95 -27.24
N HIS A 104 -12.81 -12.69 -28.03
CA HIS A 104 -12.77 -12.87 -29.51
C HIS A 104 -12.05 -11.73 -30.23
N TYR A 105 -11.75 -10.59 -29.58
CA TYR A 105 -10.99 -9.50 -30.17
C TYR A 105 -9.48 -9.69 -30.04
N SER A 106 -8.79 -9.24 -31.09
CA SER A 106 -7.34 -9.00 -31.08
C SER A 106 -7.06 -7.49 -31.09
N LEU A 107 -5.82 -7.06 -30.80
CA LEU A 107 -5.44 -5.65 -30.92
C LEU A 107 -5.74 -5.05 -32.29
N ASN A 108 -5.63 -5.87 -33.35
CA ASN A 108 -5.83 -5.42 -34.73
C ASN A 108 -7.31 -5.42 -35.15
N SER A 109 -8.16 -6.18 -34.48
CA SER A 109 -9.59 -6.25 -34.81
C SER A 109 -10.46 -5.30 -33.98
N LEU A 110 -9.93 -4.75 -32.87
CA LEU A 110 -10.64 -3.74 -32.08
C LEU A 110 -10.72 -2.42 -32.87
N PRO A 111 -11.93 -1.82 -32.97
CA PRO A 111 -12.08 -0.53 -33.61
C PRO A 111 -11.35 0.56 -32.80
N LYS A 112 -10.72 1.48 -33.51
CA LYS A 112 -9.96 2.58 -32.88
C LYS A 112 -10.91 3.50 -32.09
N PRO A 113 -10.58 3.84 -30.82
CA PRO A 113 -11.37 4.81 -30.07
C PRO A 113 -11.42 6.19 -30.75
N ASN A 114 -12.60 6.85 -30.76
CA ASN A 114 -12.72 8.22 -31.23
C ASN A 114 -12.08 9.21 -30.23
N ASN A 115 -12.08 8.86 -28.93
CA ASN A 115 -11.39 9.64 -27.91
C ASN A 115 -9.93 9.14 -27.76
N SER A 116 -8.97 10.02 -28.07
CA SER A 116 -7.53 9.71 -28.00
C SER A 116 -7.00 9.45 -26.58
N GLN A 117 -7.76 9.78 -25.54
CA GLN A 117 -7.41 9.50 -24.15
C GLN A 117 -7.67 8.05 -23.75
N ILE A 118 -8.46 7.30 -24.56
CA ILE A 118 -8.65 5.85 -24.34
C ILE A 118 -7.45 5.11 -24.91
N LYS A 119 -6.79 4.31 -24.08
CA LYS A 119 -5.65 3.48 -24.46
C LYS A 119 -6.09 2.02 -24.60
N ILE A 120 -5.72 1.41 -25.71
CA ILE A 120 -5.90 -0.03 -25.91
C ILE A 120 -4.54 -0.69 -25.70
N SER A 121 -4.45 -1.63 -24.78
CA SER A 121 -3.20 -2.31 -24.42
C SER A 121 -3.40 -3.81 -24.22
N LYS A 122 -2.41 -4.61 -24.64
CA LYS A 122 -2.36 -6.03 -24.35
C LYS A 122 -1.71 -6.22 -22.96
N ILE A 123 -2.41 -6.91 -22.09
CA ILE A 123 -1.91 -7.34 -20.78
C ILE A 123 -1.44 -8.78 -20.94
N PRO A 124 -0.19 -9.10 -20.62
CA PRO A 124 0.31 -10.48 -20.71
C PRO A 124 -0.40 -11.39 -19.70
N SER A 125 -0.29 -12.70 -19.93
CA SER A 125 -0.71 -13.70 -18.93
C SER A 125 0.02 -13.44 -17.62
N SER A 126 -0.68 -13.59 -16.50
CA SER A 126 -0.14 -13.27 -15.18
C SER A 126 -0.67 -14.21 -14.11
N THR A 127 0.10 -14.33 -13.04
CA THR A 127 -0.34 -15.00 -11.81
C THR A 127 -0.61 -13.94 -10.76
N LYS A 128 -1.84 -13.93 -10.21
CA LYS A 128 -2.25 -12.95 -9.19
C LYS A 128 -2.80 -13.63 -7.95
N ALA A 129 -2.58 -13.01 -6.81
CA ALA A 129 -3.31 -13.31 -5.58
C ALA A 129 -4.56 -12.44 -5.52
N ALA A 130 -5.67 -13.00 -5.08
CA ALA A 130 -6.98 -12.36 -5.02
C ALA A 130 -7.65 -12.58 -3.66
N ILE A 131 -8.12 -11.50 -3.03
CA ILE A 131 -8.97 -11.56 -1.85
C ILE A 131 -10.35 -10.97 -2.16
N ARG A 132 -11.41 -11.74 -1.88
CA ARG A 132 -12.79 -11.37 -2.19
C ARG A 132 -13.47 -10.63 -1.03
N TYR A 133 -14.34 -9.66 -1.36
CA TYR A 133 -15.22 -8.99 -0.39
C TYR A 133 -16.57 -8.61 -1.00
N SER A 134 -17.56 -8.39 -0.13
CA SER A 134 -18.93 -8.03 -0.52
C SER A 134 -19.27 -6.58 -0.18
N GLY A 135 -20.39 -6.08 -0.70
CA GLY A 135 -20.89 -4.74 -0.46
C GLY A 135 -20.40 -3.70 -1.46
N TYR A 136 -20.64 -2.43 -1.16
CA TYR A 136 -20.12 -1.32 -1.99
C TYR A 136 -18.64 -1.09 -1.69
N SER A 137 -17.84 -0.97 -2.75
CA SER A 137 -16.42 -0.69 -2.65
C SER A 137 -16.18 0.79 -2.32
N ASN A 138 -15.24 1.04 -1.43
CA ASN A 138 -14.71 2.36 -1.10
C ASN A 138 -13.27 2.23 -0.60
N VAL A 139 -12.53 3.35 -0.59
CA VAL A 139 -11.11 3.39 -0.26
C VAL A 139 -10.78 2.73 1.09
N LYS A 140 -11.63 2.90 2.11
CA LYS A 140 -11.40 2.30 3.43
C LYS A 140 -11.47 0.77 3.40
N ILE A 141 -12.45 0.21 2.71
CA ILE A 141 -12.63 -1.25 2.58
C ILE A 141 -11.54 -1.82 1.67
N GLU A 142 -11.21 -1.13 0.58
CA GLU A 142 -10.16 -1.52 -0.37
C GLU A 142 -8.80 -1.61 0.34
N ASN A 143 -8.43 -0.57 1.12
CA ASN A 143 -7.20 -0.56 1.90
C ASN A 143 -7.16 -1.69 2.94
N LYS A 144 -8.26 -1.89 3.68
CA LYS A 144 -8.35 -2.99 4.64
C LYS A 144 -8.12 -4.35 3.97
N LYS A 145 -8.73 -4.58 2.82
CA LYS A 145 -8.59 -5.84 2.07
C LYS A 145 -7.21 -6.00 1.43
N LYS A 146 -6.57 -4.91 1.03
CA LYS A 146 -5.17 -4.89 0.60
C LYS A 146 -4.25 -5.37 1.72
N GLU A 147 -4.39 -4.82 2.93
CA GLU A 147 -3.57 -5.22 4.08
C GLU A 147 -3.81 -6.69 4.48
N GLU A 148 -5.07 -7.16 4.47
CA GLU A 148 -5.39 -8.57 4.70
C GLU A 148 -4.72 -9.47 3.66
N LEU A 149 -4.77 -9.12 2.37
CA LEU A 149 -4.09 -9.84 1.28
C LEU A 149 -2.58 -9.92 1.50
N ILE A 150 -1.94 -8.79 1.80
CA ILE A 150 -0.50 -8.72 2.09
C ILE A 150 -0.15 -9.61 3.28
N SER A 151 -0.96 -9.58 4.35
CA SER A 151 -0.73 -10.39 5.55
C SER A 151 -0.74 -11.90 5.22
N VAL A 152 -1.71 -12.38 4.43
CA VAL A 152 -1.79 -13.80 4.03
C VAL A 152 -0.61 -14.17 3.14
N LEU A 153 -0.26 -13.35 2.14
CA LEU A 153 0.88 -13.61 1.25
C LEU A 153 2.18 -13.70 2.04
N ARG A 154 2.37 -12.80 3.02
CA ARG A 154 3.51 -12.79 3.92
C ARG A 154 3.58 -14.06 4.78
N ALA A 155 2.46 -14.48 5.39
CA ALA A 155 2.39 -15.71 6.21
C ALA A 155 2.77 -16.97 5.41
N HIS A 156 2.52 -16.95 4.10
CA HIS A 156 2.86 -18.06 3.20
C HIS A 156 4.15 -17.86 2.40
N ASN A 157 4.97 -16.84 2.71
CA ASN A 157 6.23 -16.51 2.03
C ASN A 157 6.09 -16.34 0.52
N ILE A 158 5.02 -15.68 0.07
CA ILE A 158 4.77 -15.37 -1.34
C ILE A 158 5.09 -13.89 -1.58
N SER A 159 6.06 -13.64 -2.47
CA SER A 159 6.37 -12.27 -2.89
C SER A 159 5.33 -11.74 -3.87
N HIS A 160 5.04 -10.44 -3.76
CA HIS A 160 4.13 -9.74 -4.66
C HIS A 160 4.78 -8.48 -5.23
N GLU A 161 4.25 -8.01 -6.35
CA GLU A 161 4.56 -6.70 -6.92
C GLU A 161 3.78 -5.59 -6.17
N ASN A 162 3.98 -4.33 -6.57
CA ASN A 162 3.21 -3.21 -6.01
C ASN A 162 2.14 -2.71 -7.00
N ASP A 163 1.52 -3.62 -7.74
CA ASP A 163 0.54 -3.37 -8.80
C ASP A 163 -0.90 -3.72 -8.37
N PHE A 164 -1.29 -3.32 -7.16
CA PHE A 164 -2.60 -3.63 -6.62
C PHE A 164 -3.73 -3.06 -7.48
N GLU A 165 -4.70 -3.93 -7.79
CA GLU A 165 -5.91 -3.60 -8.53
C GLU A 165 -7.16 -3.94 -7.71
N VAL A 166 -8.24 -3.20 -7.95
CA VAL A 166 -9.57 -3.49 -7.42
C VAL A 166 -10.46 -3.93 -8.57
N LEU A 167 -11.01 -5.14 -8.48
CA LEU A 167 -11.89 -5.73 -9.47
C LEU A 167 -13.35 -5.60 -9.01
N VAL A 168 -14.19 -4.95 -9.82
CA VAL A 168 -15.61 -4.74 -9.53
C VAL A 168 -16.46 -5.53 -10.54
N TYR A 169 -17.15 -6.55 -10.06
CA TYR A 169 -17.90 -7.48 -10.92
C TYR A 169 -19.34 -7.08 -11.17
N ASN A 170 -19.89 -6.19 -10.36
CA ASN A 170 -21.32 -5.92 -10.40
C ASN A 170 -21.66 -4.46 -10.69
N SER A 171 -22.74 -4.29 -11.46
CA SER A 171 -23.35 -3.00 -11.71
C SER A 171 -23.63 -2.22 -10.40
N PRO A 172 -23.52 -0.88 -10.41
CA PRO A 172 -23.84 -0.02 -9.24
C PRO A 172 -25.26 -0.26 -8.69
N TYR A 173 -26.19 -0.74 -9.53
CA TYR A 173 -27.59 -0.99 -9.17
C TYR A 173 -27.83 -2.31 -8.44
N LYS A 174 -26.85 -3.22 -8.40
CA LYS A 174 -26.97 -4.47 -7.64
C LYS A 174 -26.80 -4.19 -6.15
N LEU A 175 -27.87 -4.36 -5.37
CA LEU A 175 -27.90 -4.01 -3.94
C LEU A 175 -27.29 -5.10 -3.03
N PHE A 176 -27.47 -6.38 -3.38
CA PHE A 176 -27.06 -7.52 -2.54
C PHE A 176 -26.08 -8.43 -3.27
N ASN A 177 -25.32 -9.21 -2.49
CA ASN A 177 -24.34 -10.19 -3.00
C ASN A 177 -23.40 -9.61 -4.06
N ARG A 178 -22.90 -8.40 -3.81
CA ARG A 178 -21.89 -7.78 -4.66
C ARG A 178 -20.57 -8.53 -4.50
N ARG A 179 -19.88 -8.72 -5.62
CA ARG A 179 -18.54 -9.27 -5.65
C ARG A 179 -17.54 -8.16 -6.02
N ASN A 180 -16.57 -7.95 -5.17
CA ASN A 180 -15.40 -7.16 -5.45
C ASN A 180 -14.18 -7.94 -4.97
N GLU A 181 -13.01 -7.64 -5.52
CA GLU A 181 -11.76 -8.27 -5.15
C GLU A 181 -10.62 -7.25 -5.14
N VAL A 182 -9.66 -7.44 -4.24
CA VAL A 182 -8.35 -6.81 -4.35
C VAL A 182 -7.40 -7.87 -4.88
N VAL A 183 -6.65 -7.53 -5.92
CA VAL A 183 -5.68 -8.44 -6.53
C VAL A 183 -4.30 -7.79 -6.65
N VAL A 184 -3.27 -8.62 -6.68
CA VAL A 184 -1.88 -8.20 -6.88
C VAL A 184 -1.11 -9.29 -7.60
N SER A 185 -0.18 -8.93 -8.48
CA SER A 185 0.69 -9.89 -9.16
C SER A 185 1.63 -10.57 -8.17
N VAL A 186 1.76 -11.89 -8.27
CA VAL A 186 2.63 -12.71 -7.43
C VAL A 186 3.57 -13.55 -8.27
N ASN A 187 4.76 -13.80 -7.75
CA ASN A 187 5.74 -14.66 -8.37
C ASN A 187 5.87 -15.99 -7.60
N LEU A 188 5.25 -17.07 -8.10
CA LEU A 188 5.31 -18.39 -7.48
C LEU A 188 6.60 -19.16 -7.79
N ASN A 189 7.34 -18.79 -8.84
CA ASN A 189 8.60 -19.41 -9.21
C ASN A 189 9.75 -18.96 -8.31
N ASN A 190 9.55 -17.91 -7.58
CA ASN A 190 10.29 -17.65 -6.37
C ASN A 190 9.68 -18.55 -5.27
N LYS A 191 9.98 -19.90 -5.28
CA LYS A 191 10.55 -20.43 -4.06
C LYS A 191 11.54 -19.35 -3.69
N VAL A 192 11.22 -18.63 -2.61
CA VAL A 192 12.25 -17.85 -1.93
C VAL A 192 13.39 -18.85 -1.80
N ASN A 193 14.31 -18.84 -2.77
CA ASN A 193 15.64 -19.25 -2.45
C ASN A 193 15.84 -18.45 -1.18
N HIS A 194 16.14 -19.10 -0.10
CA HIS A 194 16.89 -18.55 1.00
C HIS A 194 18.26 -18.06 0.48
N MET A 195 18.28 -17.21 -0.56
CA MET A 195 19.07 -16.03 -0.52
C MET A 195 18.41 -15.26 0.61
N SER A 196 19.03 -15.37 1.79
CA SER A 196 18.75 -14.47 2.90
C SER A 196 18.57 -13.10 2.26
N LEU A 197 17.31 -12.59 2.17
CA LEU A 197 17.14 -11.18 1.93
C LEU A 197 17.97 -10.58 3.05
N LYS A 198 19.14 -10.06 2.65
CA LYS A 198 20.12 -9.56 3.60
C LYS A 198 19.36 -8.52 4.39
N ASN A 199 19.29 -8.72 5.71
CA ASN A 199 18.64 -7.75 6.57
C ASN A 199 19.03 -6.35 6.15
N GLU A 200 18.06 -5.49 6.00
CA GLU A 200 18.29 -4.10 5.67
C GLU A 200 18.45 -3.29 6.94
N LYS A 201 18.99 -2.09 6.78
CA LYS A 201 19.22 -1.16 7.89
C LYS A 201 18.53 0.17 7.63
N LEU A 202 17.86 0.66 8.66
CA LEU A 202 17.30 2.00 8.72
C LEU A 202 17.98 2.74 9.88
N TYR A 203 18.38 3.99 9.67
CA TYR A 203 19.02 4.83 10.66
C TYR A 203 18.15 6.05 10.95
N VAL A 204 17.66 6.17 12.20
CA VAL A 204 16.73 7.24 12.58
C VAL A 204 17.06 7.83 13.94
N GLY A 205 16.92 9.14 14.07
CA GLY A 205 16.97 9.89 15.32
C GLY A 205 15.70 10.71 15.52
N GLY A 206 15.10 10.63 16.71
CA GLY A 206 13.83 11.31 17.03
C GLY A 206 13.71 11.58 18.53
N GLY A 207 14.65 12.33 19.09
CA GLY A 207 14.83 12.54 20.53
C GLY A 207 15.80 11.54 21.14
N CYS A 208 15.63 11.23 22.42
CA CYS A 208 16.45 10.27 23.15
C CYS A 208 16.40 8.88 22.49
N PHE A 209 17.57 8.33 22.15
CA PHE A 209 17.68 7.03 21.48
C PHE A 209 17.13 5.85 22.31
N TRP A 210 17.08 5.94 23.65
CA TRP A 210 16.40 4.91 24.48
C TRP A 210 14.90 4.81 24.16
N CYS A 211 14.26 5.95 23.85
CA CYS A 211 12.85 5.98 23.42
C CYS A 211 12.68 5.30 22.07
N VAL A 212 13.54 5.63 21.10
CA VAL A 212 13.50 5.07 19.75
C VAL A 212 13.80 3.57 19.78
N GLU A 213 14.84 3.15 20.53
CA GLU A 213 15.18 1.74 20.73
C GLU A 213 13.98 0.95 21.28
N ALA A 214 13.36 1.42 22.38
CA ALA A 214 12.22 0.77 23.01
C ALA A 214 11.01 0.64 22.09
N VAL A 215 10.77 1.61 21.21
CA VAL A 215 9.68 1.57 20.22
C VAL A 215 9.90 0.46 19.20
N PHE A 216 11.13 0.28 18.72
CA PHE A 216 11.40 -0.64 17.61
C PHE A 216 11.76 -2.06 18.03
N GLN A 217 12.19 -2.31 19.27
CA GLN A 217 12.61 -3.64 19.74
C GLN A 217 11.53 -4.73 19.57
N ASP A 218 10.27 -4.38 19.79
CA ASP A 218 9.15 -5.33 19.71
C ASP A 218 8.38 -5.24 18.38
N VAL A 219 8.87 -4.50 17.39
CA VAL A 219 8.22 -4.44 16.08
C VAL A 219 8.44 -5.76 15.33
N ILE A 220 7.37 -6.30 14.76
CA ILE A 220 7.42 -7.51 13.92
C ILE A 220 8.35 -7.23 12.73
N GLY A 221 9.28 -8.15 12.46
CA GLY A 221 10.25 -8.01 11.37
C GLY A 221 11.51 -7.23 11.76
N VAL A 222 11.54 -6.52 12.89
CA VAL A 222 12.76 -5.96 13.45
C VAL A 222 13.53 -7.06 14.19
N GLU A 223 14.80 -7.23 13.82
CA GLU A 223 15.69 -8.25 14.39
C GLU A 223 16.64 -7.68 15.43
N LYS A 224 17.05 -6.43 15.24
CA LYS A 224 17.97 -5.75 16.13
C LYS A 224 17.82 -4.24 16.06
N VAL A 225 17.92 -3.59 17.22
CA VAL A 225 18.05 -2.14 17.34
C VAL A 225 19.34 -1.87 18.10
N VAL A 226 20.12 -0.88 17.65
CA VAL A 226 21.37 -0.47 18.29
C VAL A 226 21.37 1.03 18.46
N SER A 227 21.48 1.50 19.68
CA SER A 227 21.64 2.92 20.00
C SER A 227 23.05 3.43 19.68
N GLY A 228 23.15 4.63 19.10
CA GLY A 228 24.44 5.20 18.69
C GLY A 228 24.35 6.64 18.20
N TYR A 229 25.35 7.05 17.42
CA TYR A 229 25.55 8.42 16.97
C TYR A 229 25.84 8.47 15.48
N SER A 230 25.26 9.45 14.78
CA SER A 230 25.52 9.66 13.34
C SER A 230 25.35 11.14 12.95
N GLY A 231 25.88 11.51 11.78
CA GLY A 231 25.66 12.83 11.15
C GLY A 231 26.52 13.96 11.75
N GLY A 232 27.50 13.66 12.56
CA GLY A 232 28.41 14.64 13.14
C GLY A 232 29.81 14.61 12.55
N LEU A 233 30.70 15.43 13.12
CA LEU A 233 32.05 15.66 12.59
C LEU A 233 33.15 14.89 13.35
N ILE A 234 32.90 14.44 14.56
CA ILE A 234 33.86 13.80 15.43
C ILE A 234 33.82 12.28 15.23
N LYS A 235 34.97 11.67 14.97
CA LYS A 235 35.09 10.20 14.87
C LYS A 235 35.10 9.57 16.25
N ASN A 236 34.37 8.46 16.41
CA ASN A 236 34.22 7.70 17.65
C ASN A 236 33.90 8.61 18.86
N PRO A 237 32.80 9.41 18.79
CA PRO A 237 32.45 10.32 19.88
C PRO A 237 32.03 9.54 21.11
N THR A 238 32.27 10.10 22.30
CA THR A 238 31.66 9.62 23.55
C THR A 238 30.31 10.29 23.79
N TYR A 239 29.47 9.68 24.66
CA TYR A 239 28.20 10.26 25.08
C TYR A 239 28.35 11.70 25.60
N GLU A 240 29.36 11.95 26.47
CA GLU A 240 29.58 13.29 27.02
C GLU A 240 29.93 14.32 25.93
N GLN A 241 30.67 13.90 24.91
CA GLN A 241 30.97 14.79 23.78
C GLN A 241 29.69 15.10 22.96
N VAL A 242 28.84 14.08 22.68
CA VAL A 242 27.61 14.27 21.93
C VAL A 242 26.61 15.12 22.70
N SER A 243 26.37 14.80 23.96
CA SER A 243 25.44 15.54 24.85
C SER A 243 25.89 16.99 25.08
N SER A 244 27.18 17.31 24.95
CA SER A 244 27.68 18.70 24.98
C SER A 244 27.20 19.54 23.77
N GLY A 245 26.63 18.92 22.73
CA GLY A 245 26.18 19.57 21.48
C GLY A 245 27.31 20.01 20.53
N ARG A 246 28.58 19.73 20.84
CA ARG A 246 29.74 20.23 20.07
C ARG A 246 30.12 19.31 18.89
N THR A 247 29.66 18.06 18.87
CA THR A 247 30.04 17.06 17.87
C THR A 247 29.21 17.13 16.59
N LYS A 248 28.05 17.78 16.62
CA LYS A 248 27.05 17.78 15.57
C LYS A 248 26.39 16.40 15.32
N HIS A 249 26.72 15.37 16.08
CA HIS A 249 26.06 14.09 16.02
C HIS A 249 24.62 14.18 16.54
N ALA A 250 23.72 13.38 15.94
CA ALA A 250 22.44 13.05 16.51
C ALA A 250 22.52 11.74 17.30
N GLU A 251 21.69 11.60 18.32
CA GLU A 251 21.34 10.30 18.88
C GLU A 251 20.49 9.55 17.87
N VAL A 252 20.93 8.36 17.46
CA VAL A 252 20.39 7.59 16.33
C VAL A 252 20.29 6.14 16.73
N CYS A 253 19.22 5.47 16.28
CA CYS A 253 19.14 4.02 16.30
C CYS A 253 19.40 3.43 14.91
N GLU A 254 20.30 2.43 14.86
CA GLU A 254 20.44 1.51 13.73
C GLU A 254 19.41 0.40 13.92
N ILE A 255 18.43 0.31 13.03
CA ILE A 255 17.37 -0.68 13.05
C ILE A 255 17.65 -1.69 11.94
N THR A 256 17.99 -2.91 12.31
CA THR A 256 18.15 -4.03 11.40
C THR A 256 16.82 -4.77 11.27
N TYR A 257 16.30 -4.87 10.08
CA TYR A 257 14.98 -5.46 9.83
C TYR A 257 14.99 -6.42 8.64
N ASN A 258 14.05 -7.35 8.65
CA ASN A 258 13.79 -8.26 7.55
C ASN A 258 12.76 -7.62 6.60
N PRO A 259 13.14 -7.19 5.37
CA PRO A 259 12.23 -6.53 4.44
C PRO A 259 11.10 -7.44 3.92
N ALA A 260 11.22 -8.78 4.11
CA ALA A 260 10.11 -9.71 3.84
C ALA A 260 9.06 -9.73 4.95
N ALA A 261 9.36 -9.22 6.15
CA ALA A 261 8.46 -9.22 7.29
C ALA A 261 7.84 -7.84 7.57
N ILE A 262 8.53 -6.76 7.24
CA ILE A 262 8.04 -5.38 7.39
C ILE A 262 8.65 -4.48 6.31
N GLU A 263 7.82 -3.65 5.68
CA GLU A 263 8.25 -2.71 4.66
C GLU A 263 8.91 -1.47 5.29
N LEU A 264 9.85 -0.85 4.57
CA LEU A 264 10.52 0.38 5.01
C LEU A 264 9.51 1.50 5.33
N GLU A 265 8.49 1.67 4.49
CA GLU A 265 7.45 2.68 4.67
C GLU A 265 6.65 2.47 5.97
N GLN A 266 6.44 1.22 6.38
CA GLN A 266 5.77 0.89 7.64
C GLN A 266 6.65 1.25 8.84
N LEU A 267 7.96 0.94 8.79
CA LEU A 267 8.92 1.37 9.81
C LEU A 267 8.99 2.89 9.91
N LEU A 268 9.00 3.60 8.80
CA LEU A 268 8.99 5.07 8.77
C LEU A 268 7.69 5.63 9.38
N LYS A 269 6.53 5.04 9.11
CA LYS A 269 5.26 5.46 9.72
C LYS A 269 5.25 5.23 11.24
N ILE A 270 5.82 4.12 11.72
CA ILE A 270 6.03 3.89 13.17
C ILE A 270 6.96 4.96 13.75
N PHE A 271 8.06 5.29 13.06
CA PHE A 271 8.99 6.32 13.48
C PHE A 271 8.30 7.68 13.63
N PHE A 272 7.56 8.13 12.62
CA PHE A 272 6.84 9.41 12.66
C PHE A 272 5.69 9.42 13.70
N ALA A 273 5.09 8.27 14.01
CA ALA A 273 4.10 8.16 15.09
C ALA A 273 4.73 8.17 16.50
N SER A 274 6.03 7.85 16.62
CA SER A 274 6.73 7.69 17.89
C SER A 274 7.26 8.99 18.49
N HIS A 275 7.31 10.10 17.73
CA HIS A 275 7.88 11.36 18.17
C HIS A 275 7.16 12.56 17.53
N ASP A 276 7.48 13.77 17.95
CA ASP A 276 7.01 14.99 17.30
C ASP A 276 8.00 15.44 16.23
N PRO A 277 7.73 15.22 14.94
CA PRO A 277 8.64 15.58 13.87
C PRO A 277 8.59 17.06 13.49
N THR A 278 7.82 17.89 14.21
CA THR A 278 7.61 19.32 13.90
C THR A 278 8.50 20.24 14.73
N THR A 279 9.29 19.69 15.66
CA THR A 279 10.16 20.47 16.56
C THR A 279 11.62 20.43 16.12
N ILE A 280 12.25 21.60 16.04
CA ILE A 280 13.67 21.72 15.67
C ILE A 280 14.55 21.51 16.91
N ASN A 281 15.54 20.58 16.81
CA ASN A 281 16.55 20.33 17.85
C ASN A 281 15.96 20.09 19.24
N LYS A 282 14.81 19.41 19.30
CA LYS A 282 14.08 19.23 20.57
C LYS A 282 13.10 18.07 20.42
N GLN A 283 12.90 17.32 21.51
CA GLN A 283 11.83 16.33 21.62
C GLN A 283 11.27 16.31 23.04
N GLY A 284 10.06 16.85 23.22
CA GLY A 284 9.49 17.02 24.55
C GLY A 284 10.38 17.93 25.43
N ASN A 285 10.89 17.39 26.54
CA ASN A 285 11.79 18.09 27.46
C ASN A 285 13.27 17.94 27.09
N ASP A 286 13.61 17.07 26.13
CA ASP A 286 14.98 16.86 25.69
C ASP A 286 15.37 17.96 24.70
N LEU A 287 16.29 18.83 25.10
CA LEU A 287 16.72 20.00 24.36
C LEU A 287 18.16 19.81 23.85
N GLY A 288 18.40 20.07 22.58
CA GLY A 288 19.71 20.02 21.94
C GLY A 288 19.68 19.45 20.53
N GLU A 289 20.69 19.82 19.74
CA GLU A 289 20.81 19.39 18.34
C GLU A 289 20.93 17.86 18.20
N HIS A 290 21.47 17.20 19.22
CA HIS A 290 21.58 15.74 19.26
C HIS A 290 20.22 15.01 19.38
N TYR A 291 19.16 15.71 19.75
CA TYR A 291 17.79 15.19 19.81
C TYR A 291 16.94 15.53 18.59
N ARG A 292 17.54 16.06 17.52
CA ARG A 292 16.80 16.42 16.30
C ARG A 292 16.15 15.24 15.61
N SER A 293 15.03 15.47 14.95
CA SER A 293 14.41 14.50 14.07
C SER A 293 15.22 14.37 12.78
N ILE A 294 15.68 13.15 12.47
CA ILE A 294 16.53 12.87 11.31
C ILE A 294 16.35 11.44 10.82
N VAL A 295 16.39 11.26 9.49
CA VAL A 295 16.49 9.96 8.82
C VAL A 295 17.73 9.97 7.92
N PHE A 296 18.56 8.94 8.01
CA PHE A 296 19.68 8.73 7.11
C PHE A 296 19.34 7.64 6.11
N PHE A 297 19.47 7.93 4.82
CA PHE A 297 19.24 6.99 3.74
C PHE A 297 20.54 6.41 3.20
N SER A 298 20.55 5.10 2.92
CA SER A 298 21.72 4.37 2.41
C SER A 298 21.79 4.37 0.87
N ASP A 299 20.65 4.55 0.20
CA ASP A 299 20.55 4.57 -1.25
C ASP A 299 19.36 5.40 -1.75
N SER A 300 19.24 5.50 -3.08
CA SER A 300 18.19 6.31 -3.72
C SER A 300 16.76 5.76 -3.52
N ASN A 301 16.60 4.47 -3.31
CA ASN A 301 15.28 3.86 -3.09
C ASN A 301 14.80 4.18 -1.67
N GLN A 302 15.69 4.05 -0.67
CA GLN A 302 15.40 4.49 0.70
C GLN A 302 15.06 5.98 0.73
N LYS A 303 15.85 6.84 0.03
CA LYS A 303 15.54 8.27 -0.04
C LYS A 303 14.14 8.52 -0.59
N LYS A 304 13.78 7.88 -1.69
CA LYS A 304 12.45 8.01 -2.30
C LYS A 304 11.34 7.58 -1.37
N ALA A 305 11.50 6.47 -0.64
CA ALA A 305 10.54 5.99 0.35
C ALA A 305 10.35 7.01 1.49
N VAL A 306 11.45 7.55 2.03
CA VAL A 306 11.41 8.59 3.08
C VAL A 306 10.69 9.84 2.60
N ASP A 307 11.05 10.35 1.41
CA ASP A 307 10.43 11.54 0.83
C ASP A 307 8.92 11.35 0.60
N ASN A 308 8.50 10.16 0.13
CA ASN A 308 7.09 9.82 -0.09
C ASN A 308 6.31 9.78 1.23
N VAL A 309 6.84 9.13 2.27
CA VAL A 309 6.19 9.05 3.58
C VAL A 309 6.08 10.42 4.22
N ILE A 310 7.13 11.25 4.16
CA ILE A 310 7.09 12.64 4.66
C ILE A 310 6.03 13.44 3.91
N LYS A 311 5.95 13.32 2.59
CA LYS A 311 4.95 14.01 1.77
C LYS A 311 3.53 13.58 2.15
N GLU A 312 3.29 12.27 2.30
CA GLU A 312 1.99 11.71 2.73
C GLU A 312 1.59 12.26 4.10
N LEU A 313 2.48 12.16 5.08
CA LEU A 313 2.20 12.55 6.46
C LEU A 313 2.09 14.07 6.65
N ASN A 314 2.82 14.86 5.89
CA ASN A 314 2.68 16.32 5.88
C ASN A 314 1.27 16.76 5.47
N VAL A 315 0.67 16.09 4.50
CA VAL A 315 -0.69 16.41 4.05
C VAL A 315 -1.75 15.86 5.00
N SER A 316 -1.56 14.60 5.48
CA SER A 316 -2.63 13.88 6.18
C SER A 316 -2.63 14.07 7.70
N VAL A 317 -1.48 14.42 8.32
CA VAL A 317 -1.31 14.41 9.79
C VAL A 317 -0.68 15.70 10.32
N PHE A 318 0.38 16.20 9.69
CA PHE A 318 1.25 17.24 10.29
C PHE A 318 1.10 18.65 9.67
N ASP A 319 0.13 18.88 8.78
CA ASP A 319 -0.18 20.20 8.20
C ASP A 319 1.08 20.92 7.67
N HIS A 320 1.89 20.19 6.89
CA HIS A 320 3.17 20.65 6.30
C HIS A 320 4.24 21.15 7.30
N LYS A 321 4.19 20.67 8.56
CA LYS A 321 5.09 21.13 9.63
C LYS A 321 6.25 20.19 9.92
N ILE A 322 6.41 19.07 9.20
CA ILE A 322 7.54 18.16 9.42
C ILE A 322 8.85 18.87 9.11
N VAL A 323 9.76 18.88 10.08
CA VAL A 323 11.11 19.45 9.99
C VAL A 323 12.21 18.38 10.04
N THR A 324 11.83 17.10 9.95
CA THR A 324 12.76 15.97 9.95
C THR A 324 13.82 16.15 8.86
N GLN A 325 15.10 16.08 9.23
CA GLN A 325 16.21 16.12 8.29
C GLN A 325 16.31 14.78 7.54
N VAL A 326 16.58 14.83 6.23
CA VAL A 326 16.82 13.65 5.40
C VAL A 326 18.21 13.77 4.81
N GLN A 327 19.16 12.92 5.27
CA GLN A 327 20.57 13.00 4.89
C GLN A 327 21.09 11.67 4.37
N ALA A 328 22.11 11.70 3.49
CA ALA A 328 22.80 10.49 3.10
C ALA A 328 23.54 9.90 4.31
N PHE A 329 23.45 8.58 4.46
CA PHE A 329 24.19 7.85 5.49
C PHE A 329 25.68 7.84 5.16
N ASP A 330 26.50 8.14 6.16
CA ASP A 330 27.96 8.07 6.07
C ASP A 330 28.49 7.01 7.06
N VAL A 331 28.37 7.28 8.35
CA VAL A 331 28.92 6.42 9.39
C VAL A 331 28.03 6.42 10.64
N PHE A 332 27.97 5.27 11.28
CA PHE A 332 27.31 5.08 12.56
C PHE A 332 28.34 4.66 13.62
N TYR A 333 28.33 5.35 14.74
CA TYR A 333 29.14 5.02 15.90
C TYR A 333 28.23 4.45 16.99
N ARG A 334 28.43 3.18 17.33
CA ARG A 334 27.66 2.53 18.39
C ARG A 334 27.91 3.24 19.72
N ALA A 335 26.85 3.55 20.45
CA ALA A 335 26.95 4.09 21.80
C ALA A 335 27.47 3.04 22.79
N GLU A 336 27.89 3.51 23.93
CA GLU A 336 28.48 2.70 25.00
C GLU A 336 27.50 1.58 25.44
N THR A 337 28.04 0.50 26.01
CA THR A 337 27.25 -0.71 26.32
C THR A 337 26.09 -0.42 27.28
N TYR A 338 26.27 0.53 28.22
CA TYR A 338 25.22 0.88 29.19
C TYR A 338 24.04 1.62 28.58
N HIS A 339 24.13 2.07 27.32
CA HIS A 339 23.01 2.65 26.56
C HIS A 339 22.21 1.61 25.75
N GLN A 340 22.75 0.43 25.56
CA GLN A 340 22.06 -0.61 24.79
C GLN A 340 21.00 -1.31 25.64
N ASP A 341 19.84 -1.62 25.04
CA ASP A 341 18.72 -2.27 25.69
C ASP A 341 18.30 -1.55 27.00
N TYR A 342 18.46 -0.23 27.01
CA TYR A 342 18.35 0.56 28.24
C TYR A 342 16.97 0.42 28.86
N TYR A 343 15.92 0.49 28.08
CA TYR A 343 14.54 0.37 28.57
C TYR A 343 14.27 -1.01 29.18
N GLU A 344 14.70 -2.08 28.52
CA GLU A 344 14.52 -3.45 29.05
C GLU A 344 15.23 -3.65 30.37
N ASN A 345 16.43 -3.12 30.50
CA ASN A 345 17.26 -3.27 31.70
C ASN A 345 16.86 -2.32 32.85
N ASN A 346 16.10 -1.23 32.54
CA ASN A 346 15.84 -0.15 33.49
C ASN A 346 14.35 0.29 33.54
N LYS A 347 13.41 -0.65 33.39
CA LYS A 347 11.95 -0.36 33.31
C LYS A 347 11.40 0.50 34.45
N TYR A 348 12.00 0.38 35.63
CA TYR A 348 11.57 1.12 36.84
C TYR A 348 12.30 2.45 37.04
N ALA A 349 13.28 2.79 36.20
CA ALA A 349 13.92 4.11 36.27
C ALA A 349 12.87 5.21 35.97
N PRO A 350 12.95 6.37 36.64
CA PRO A 350 11.94 7.44 36.48
C PRO A 350 11.70 7.83 35.03
N TYR A 351 12.76 8.01 34.24
CA TYR A 351 12.63 8.35 32.82
C TYR A 351 11.90 7.25 32.02
N CYS A 352 12.23 5.98 32.29
CA CYS A 352 11.55 4.86 31.63
C CYS A 352 10.06 4.80 31.99
N SER A 353 9.73 4.92 33.28
CA SER A 353 8.35 4.81 33.78
C SER A 353 7.47 5.99 33.34
N TYR A 354 8.01 7.22 33.32
CA TYR A 354 7.20 8.41 33.03
C TYR A 354 7.24 8.87 31.58
N VAL A 355 8.26 8.52 30.81
CA VAL A 355 8.43 8.97 29.41
C VAL A 355 8.34 7.83 28.42
N ILE A 356 9.11 6.74 28.61
CA ILE A 356 9.20 5.67 27.61
C ILE A 356 7.98 4.76 27.66
N SER A 357 7.61 4.21 28.83
CA SER A 357 6.50 3.25 28.96
C SER A 357 5.18 3.78 28.40
N PRO A 358 4.71 5.00 28.75
CA PRO A 358 3.46 5.52 28.19
C PRO A 358 3.48 5.66 26.67
N LYS A 359 4.64 6.01 26.09
CA LYS A 359 4.83 6.12 24.65
C LYS A 359 4.73 4.75 23.97
N VAL A 360 5.45 3.76 24.49
CA VAL A 360 5.46 2.39 23.94
C VAL A 360 4.07 1.76 24.04
N ASP A 361 3.41 1.90 25.19
CA ASP A 361 2.05 1.35 25.43
C ASP A 361 1.01 1.99 24.49
N LYS A 362 1.11 3.30 24.26
CA LYS A 362 0.25 4.00 23.29
C LYS A 362 0.44 3.45 21.89
N LEU A 363 1.69 3.33 21.43
CA LEU A 363 1.99 2.85 20.09
C LEU A 363 1.57 1.38 19.90
N LYS A 364 1.83 0.51 20.88
CA LYS A 364 1.38 -0.89 20.85
C LYS A 364 -0.15 -1.01 20.78
N LYS A 365 -0.87 -0.09 21.40
CA LYS A 365 -2.34 -0.06 21.33
C LYS A 365 -2.84 0.46 19.97
N GLU A 366 -2.26 1.54 19.46
CA GLU A 366 -2.70 2.20 18.22
C GLU A 366 -2.23 1.46 16.95
N LEU A 367 -1.09 0.79 17.02
CA LEU A 367 -0.41 0.10 15.91
C LEU A 367 -0.20 -1.40 16.20
N SER A 368 -1.14 -2.02 16.92
CA SER A 368 -1.01 -3.40 17.44
C SER A 368 -0.66 -4.44 16.38
N GLN A 369 -1.05 -4.22 15.11
CA GLN A 369 -0.73 -5.11 13.99
C GLN A 369 0.77 -5.17 13.65
N PHE A 370 1.59 -4.24 14.14
CA PHE A 370 3.04 -4.20 13.91
C PHE A 370 3.87 -4.66 15.09
N TYR A 371 3.25 -4.99 16.24
CA TYR A 371 3.97 -5.38 17.45
C TYR A 371 3.78 -6.86 17.78
N LYS A 372 4.84 -7.45 18.41
CA LYS A 372 4.86 -8.84 18.89
C LYS A 372 3.94 -9.04 20.07
#